data_33fa4868314ce3f377156bf0d6b4a3f7
#
_entry.id   33fa4868314ce3f377156bf0d6b4a3f7
#
_cell.length_a   1.000
_cell.length_b   1.000
_cell.length_c   1.000
_cell.angle_alpha   90.00
_cell.angle_beta   90.00
_cell.angle_gamma   90.00
#
_symmetry.space_group_name_H-M   'P 1'
#
loop_
_entity.id
_entity.type
_entity.pdbx_description
1 polymer ?
#
loop_
_entity_poly.entity_id
_entity_poly.type
_entity_poly.pdbx_seq_one_letter_code
_entity_poly.pdbx_strand_id
1 'polypeptide(L)' 'MSEVILLGDPVVYRDDIKGFDHVGVVVQTGSSLHVLWNDETQPQVEIYERLRPARLDEVEAQCRVIRDIDYD' A
#
# COMPACT_ATOMS: atom_id res chain seq x y z
N MET A 1 -8.69 -10.19 -12.98
CA MET A 1 -7.32 -9.72 -13.08
C MET A 1 -6.73 -9.51 -11.71
N SER A 2 -5.65 -10.13 -11.46
CA SER A 2 -5.05 -10.02 -10.15
C SER A 2 -4.06 -8.87 -10.12
N GLU A 3 -3.96 -8.26 -8.96
CA GLU A 3 -2.98 -7.23 -8.72
C GLU A 3 -1.68 -7.90 -8.32
N VAL A 4 -0.59 -7.44 -8.87
CA VAL A 4 0.72 -8.00 -8.58
C VAL A 4 1.52 -6.92 -7.84
N ILE A 5 2.03 -7.30 -6.69
CA ILE A 5 2.87 -6.41 -5.89
C ILE A 5 4.30 -6.94 -5.98
N LEU A 6 5.18 -6.11 -6.49
CA LEU A 6 6.55 -6.48 -6.74
C LEU A 6 7.48 -5.68 -5.86
N LEU A 7 8.71 -6.16 -5.75
CA LEU A 7 9.74 -5.47 -5.00
C LEU A 7 9.92 -4.06 -5.53
N GLY A 8 9.90 -3.09 -4.62
CA GLY A 8 10.04 -1.69 -4.98
C GLY A 8 8.74 -0.98 -5.29
N ASP A 9 7.64 -1.70 -5.34
CA ASP A 9 6.36 -1.09 -5.66
C ASP A 9 5.82 -0.29 -4.47
N PRO A 10 5.21 0.86 -4.72
CA PRO A 10 4.50 1.57 -3.66
C PRO A 10 3.16 0.89 -3.40
N VAL A 11 2.81 0.77 -2.13
CA VAL A 11 1.57 0.10 -1.74
C VAL A 11 0.88 0.90 -0.65
N VAL A 12 -0.41 0.67 -0.53
CA VAL A 12 -1.23 1.20 0.56
C VAL A 12 -2.14 0.09 1.03
N TYR A 13 -2.73 0.27 2.20
CA TYR A 13 -3.77 -0.66 2.64
C TYR A 13 -5.00 -0.50 1.77
N ARG A 14 -5.77 -1.58 1.68
CA ARG A 14 -7.01 -1.54 0.92
C ARG A 14 -8.00 -0.56 1.57
N ASP A 15 -8.92 -0.10 0.76
CA ASP A 15 -9.81 0.97 1.18
C ASP A 15 -10.73 0.58 2.34
N ASP A 16 -10.98 -0.72 2.50
CA ASP A 16 -11.83 -1.18 3.58
C ASP A 16 -11.12 -1.28 4.93
N ILE A 17 -9.81 -1.05 4.95
CA ILE A 17 -9.04 -1.03 6.20
C ILE A 17 -8.92 0.42 6.63
N LYS A 18 -9.47 0.74 7.79
CA LYS A 18 -9.54 2.12 8.26
C LYS A 18 -8.36 2.43 9.17
N GLY A 19 -7.98 3.70 9.18
CA GLY A 19 -6.98 4.18 10.13
C GLY A 19 -5.56 4.09 9.68
N PHE A 20 -5.30 3.62 8.48
CA PHE A 20 -3.94 3.45 7.97
C PHE A 20 -3.86 4.03 6.58
N ASP A 21 -3.43 5.28 6.49
CA ASP A 21 -3.40 5.99 5.23
C ASP A 21 -1.99 6.18 4.68
N HIS A 22 -1.00 5.55 5.28
CA HIS A 22 0.38 5.75 4.87
C HIS A 22 0.69 4.99 3.59
N VAL A 23 1.64 5.50 2.85
CA VAL A 23 2.18 4.84 1.66
C VAL A 23 3.46 4.13 2.06
N GLY A 24 3.62 2.90 1.61
CA GLY A 24 4.82 2.13 1.86
C GLY A 24 5.45 1.65 0.58
N VAL A 25 6.65 1.12 0.70
CA VAL A 25 7.39 0.55 -0.43
C VAL A 25 7.74 -0.89 -0.06
N VAL A 26 7.52 -1.79 -1.00
CA VAL A 26 7.84 -3.19 -0.80
C VAL A 26 9.35 -3.35 -0.84
N VAL A 27 9.93 -3.85 0.25
CA VAL A 27 11.37 -4.03 0.36
C VAL A 27 11.78 -5.48 0.36
N GLN A 28 10.81 -6.40 0.49
CA GLN A 28 11.09 -7.83 0.44
C GLN A 28 9.82 -8.57 0.02
N THR A 29 10.00 -9.56 -0.82
CA THR A 29 8.92 -10.44 -1.24
C THR A 29 9.39 -11.89 -1.07
N GLY A 30 8.60 -12.84 -1.52
CA GLY A 30 8.95 -14.23 -1.42
C GLY A 30 8.17 -14.90 -0.31
N SER A 31 8.87 -15.51 0.64
CA SER A 31 8.19 -16.23 1.71
C SER A 31 7.42 -15.30 2.63
N SER A 32 7.83 -14.04 2.71
CA SER A 32 7.07 -13.05 3.47
C SER A 32 7.19 -11.71 2.77
N LEU A 33 6.18 -10.88 2.97
CA LEU A 33 6.11 -9.57 2.36
C LEU A 33 6.49 -8.54 3.41
N HIS A 34 7.48 -7.73 3.10
CA HIS A 34 7.90 -6.68 4.01
C HIS A 34 7.72 -5.33 3.33
N VAL A 35 7.13 -4.39 4.04
CA VAL A 35 6.83 -3.06 3.52
C VAL A 35 7.40 -2.03 4.49
N LEU A 36 8.12 -1.08 3.94
CA LEU A 36 8.63 0.05 4.71
C LEU A 36 7.66 1.21 4.51
N TRP A 37 6.91 1.51 5.56
CA TRP A 37 5.90 2.58 5.51
C TRP A 37 6.57 3.93 5.70
N ASN A 38 5.97 4.97 5.17
CA ASN A 38 6.59 6.28 5.16
C ASN A 38 6.65 6.91 6.55
N ASP A 39 5.95 6.35 7.53
CA ASP A 39 6.05 6.83 8.92
C ASP A 39 6.89 5.90 9.78
N GLU A 40 7.53 4.89 9.18
CA GLU A 40 8.31 3.90 9.90
C GLU A 40 9.76 3.99 9.47
N THR A 41 10.65 3.54 10.35
CA THR A 41 12.07 3.46 10.02
C THR A 41 12.51 2.04 9.75
N GLN A 42 11.65 1.05 9.97
CA GLN A 42 11.97 -0.35 9.75
C GLN A 42 10.83 -1.02 9.02
N PRO A 43 11.14 -1.99 8.17
CA PRO A 43 10.09 -2.69 7.43
C PRO A 43 9.21 -3.51 8.37
N GLN A 44 7.96 -3.64 7.98
CA GLN A 44 6.98 -4.43 8.71
C GLN A 44 6.51 -5.58 7.85
N VAL A 45 6.20 -6.70 8.49
CA VAL A 45 5.62 -7.85 7.79
C VAL A 45 4.16 -7.53 7.49
N GLU A 46 3.77 -7.74 6.24
CA GLU A 46 2.41 -7.44 5.81
C GLU A 46 1.81 -8.62 5.08
N ILE A 47 0.52 -8.54 4.86
CA ILE A 47 -0.23 -9.58 4.17
C ILE A 47 -0.71 -9.00 2.84
N TYR A 48 -0.44 -9.75 1.77
CA TYR A 48 -0.80 -9.30 0.42
C TYR A 48 -2.25 -8.89 0.31
N GLU A 49 -3.13 -9.64 0.94
CA GLU A 49 -4.56 -9.43 0.80
C GLU A 49 -5.04 -8.14 1.44
N ARG A 50 -4.22 -7.55 2.28
CA ARG A 50 -4.57 -6.29 2.90
C ARG A 50 -4.04 -5.08 2.15
N LEU A 51 -3.28 -5.32 1.10
CA LEU A 51 -2.59 -4.25 0.39
C LEU A 51 -3.11 -4.16 -1.04
N ARG A 52 -2.91 -3.00 -1.61
CA ARG A 52 -3.10 -2.79 -3.03
C ARG A 52 -2.01 -1.85 -3.53
N PRO A 53 -1.71 -1.90 -4.84
CA PRO A 53 -0.73 -0.94 -5.38
C PRO A 53 -1.22 0.49 -5.17
N ALA A 54 -0.31 1.36 -4.79
CA ALA A 54 -0.63 2.77 -4.65
C ALA A 54 -0.73 3.40 -6.03
N ARG A 55 -1.68 4.32 -6.18
CA ARG A 55 -1.80 5.09 -7.41
C ARG A 55 -0.80 6.24 -7.37
N LEU A 56 -0.56 6.81 -8.54
CA LEU A 56 0.40 7.90 -8.64
C LEU A 56 0.03 9.06 -7.73
N ASP A 57 -1.24 9.41 -7.67
CA ASP A 57 -1.66 10.52 -6.81
C ASP A 57 -1.45 10.21 -5.34
N GLU A 58 -1.55 8.94 -4.95
CA GLU A 58 -1.27 8.55 -3.58
C GLU A 58 0.22 8.64 -3.28
N VAL A 59 1.05 8.26 -4.23
CA VAL A 59 2.49 8.36 -4.05
C VAL A 59 2.88 9.83 -3.91
N GLU A 60 2.31 10.68 -4.73
CA GLU A 60 2.64 12.11 -4.69
C GLU A 60 2.14 12.75 -3.41
N ALA A 61 0.98 12.34 -2.93
CA ALA A 61 0.43 12.87 -1.69
C ALA A 61 1.05 12.24 -0.46
N GLN A 62 1.73 11.11 -0.62
CA GLN A 62 2.31 10.35 0.48
C GLN A 62 1.25 9.90 1.47
N CYS A 63 0.05 9.66 0.97
CA CYS A 63 -1.03 9.11 1.79
C CYS A 63 -2.04 8.42 0.89
N ARG A 64 -2.77 7.49 1.48
CA ARG A 64 -3.81 6.75 0.77
C ARG A 64 -4.97 7.69 0.46
N VAL A 65 -5.47 7.58 -0.75
CA VAL A 65 -6.63 8.35 -1.19
C VAL A 65 -7.76 7.37 -1.45
N ILE A 66 -8.80 7.46 -0.66
CA ILE A 66 -9.97 6.64 -0.85
C ILE A 66 -10.97 7.43 -1.68
N ARG A 67 -11.29 6.89 -2.83
CA ARG A 67 -12.21 7.56 -3.73
C ARG A 67 -13.58 7.00 -3.55
N ASP A 68 -14.46 7.91 -3.25
CA ASP A 68 -15.83 7.57 -2.99
C ASP A 68 -16.64 8.04 -4.16
N ILE A 69 -16.59 7.27 -5.20
CA ILE A 69 -17.07 7.76 -6.46
C ILE A 69 -18.37 7.17 -6.86
N ASP A 70 -19.10 6.80 -5.92
CA ASP A 70 -20.35 6.19 -6.23
C ASP A 70 -21.36 7.16 -6.72
N TYR A 71 -21.13 8.39 -6.60
CA TYR A 71 -22.17 9.33 -6.78
C TYR A 71 -22.21 9.93 -8.14
N ASP A 72 -21.27 9.77 -8.88
CA ASP A 72 -21.35 10.43 -10.14
C ASP A 72 -21.31 9.53 -11.32
#